data_68bba36457ef8b92f77cb90c1f80c61f
#
_entry.id   68bba36457ef8b92f77cb90c1f80c61f
#
_cell.length_a   1.000
_cell.length_b   1.000
_cell.length_c   1.000
_cell.angle_alpha   90.00
_cell.angle_beta   90.00
_cell.angle_gamma   90.00
#
_symmetry.space_group_name_H-M   'P 1'
#
loop_
_entity.id
_entity.type
_entity.pdbx_description
1 polymer ?
#
loop_
_entity_poly.entity_id
_entity_poly.type
_entity_poly.pdbx_seq_one_letter_code
_entity_poly.pdbx_strand_id
1 'polypeptide(L)'
;SELIFDDFEELIFPNHPLGRNILGKPDLLRSFKSEHALNFTSRFYKATNMIFFIQGNIDFKKVIRTIEKVTTDIPFSITERQRTEPFLYIPKTLTLNKETHQAHVMIGSRGYNAYNEKRTGLYLLNNLLGGPGMNSRLNVSLRERRGLVYNVEANLTSYTDTGVFCIYFGTDPEDADRCIGLVHKE
;
A
#
# COMPACT_ATOMS: atom_id res chain seq x y z
N SER A 1 8.17 12.50 -4.59
CA SER A 1 7.19 11.61 -5.25
C SER A 1 6.50 10.64 -4.28
N GLU A 2 7.19 10.14 -3.24
CA GLU A 2 6.61 9.12 -2.32
C GLU A 2 5.44 9.64 -1.48
N LEU A 3 5.45 10.91 -1.08
CA LEU A 3 4.39 11.51 -0.26
C LEU A 3 2.98 11.43 -0.87
N ILE A 4 2.86 11.42 -2.20
CA ILE A 4 1.55 11.35 -2.84
C ILE A 4 0.83 10.02 -2.55
N PHE A 5 1.57 8.92 -2.35
CA PHE A 5 0.98 7.63 -2.02
C PHE A 5 0.37 7.67 -0.62
N ASP A 6 1.07 8.25 0.35
CA ASP A 6 0.56 8.42 1.71
C ASP A 6 -0.67 9.34 1.75
N ASP A 7 -0.59 10.50 1.07
CA ASP A 7 -1.70 11.45 0.96
C ASP A 7 -2.93 10.80 0.29
N PHE A 8 -2.70 9.95 -0.72
CA PHE A 8 -3.77 9.21 -1.40
C PHE A 8 -4.41 8.15 -0.51
N GLU A 9 -3.60 7.37 0.23
CA GLU A 9 -4.13 6.37 1.15
C GLU A 9 -4.93 7.02 2.29
N GLU A 10 -4.51 8.19 2.79
CA GLU A 10 -5.29 8.95 3.77
C GLU A 10 -6.65 9.40 3.22
N LEU A 11 -6.73 9.78 1.94
CA LEU A 11 -7.99 10.11 1.28
C LEU A 11 -8.91 8.90 1.10
N ILE A 12 -8.36 7.75 0.73
CA ILE A 12 -9.11 6.51 0.52
C ILE A 12 -9.60 5.91 1.84
N PHE A 13 -8.82 6.06 2.92
CA PHE A 13 -9.11 5.49 4.24
C PHE A 13 -9.14 6.56 5.34
N PRO A 14 -10.02 7.57 5.26
CA PRO A 14 -10.07 8.64 6.25
C PRO A 14 -10.36 8.07 7.66
N ASN A 15 -9.58 8.51 8.64
CA ASN A 15 -9.69 8.08 10.03
C ASN A 15 -9.53 6.57 10.29
N HIS A 16 -8.99 5.83 9.35
CA HIS A 16 -8.74 4.40 9.46
C HIS A 16 -7.23 4.11 9.57
N PRO A 17 -6.80 3.04 10.27
CA PRO A 17 -5.39 2.67 10.35
C PRO A 17 -4.66 2.51 9.01
N LEU A 18 -5.34 2.04 7.96
CA LEU A 18 -4.78 1.90 6.62
C LEU A 18 -4.42 3.25 5.95
N GLY A 19 -5.08 4.35 6.35
CA GLY A 19 -4.75 5.69 5.84
C GLY A 19 -3.71 6.43 6.68
N ARG A 20 -3.06 5.76 7.63
CA ARG A 20 -2.00 6.39 8.44
C ARG A 20 -0.66 6.21 7.77
N ASN A 21 0.10 7.30 7.69
CA ASN A 21 1.49 7.23 7.25
C ASN A 21 2.29 6.24 8.11
N ILE A 22 2.94 5.26 7.47
CA ILE A 22 3.72 4.21 8.14
C ILE A 22 4.88 4.79 8.96
N LEU A 23 5.48 5.88 8.50
CA LEU A 23 6.55 6.57 9.20
C LEU A 23 6.07 7.34 10.43
N GLY A 24 4.75 7.50 10.59
CA GLY A 24 4.16 8.27 11.67
C GLY A 24 4.36 9.78 11.54
N LYS A 25 4.06 10.51 12.62
CA LYS A 25 4.23 11.97 12.69
C LYS A 25 5.49 12.30 13.50
N PRO A 26 6.33 13.26 13.08
CA PRO A 26 7.59 13.59 13.76
C PRO A 26 7.44 13.86 15.27
N ASP A 27 6.38 14.59 15.65
CA ASP A 27 6.15 14.93 17.06
C ASP A 27 5.76 13.69 17.89
N LEU A 28 4.97 12.78 17.30
CA LEU A 28 4.62 11.53 17.95
C LEU A 28 5.87 10.63 18.12
N LEU A 29 6.71 10.56 17.08
CA LEU A 29 7.95 9.77 17.13
C LEU A 29 8.89 10.25 18.23
N ARG A 30 9.03 11.57 18.41
CA ARG A 30 9.85 12.16 19.50
C ARG A 30 9.31 11.85 20.88
N SER A 31 8.03 11.56 21.02
CA SER A 31 7.39 11.20 22.29
C SER A 31 7.58 9.74 22.68
N PHE A 32 8.01 8.87 21.77
CA PHE A 32 8.18 7.44 22.03
C PHE A 32 9.34 7.18 23.01
N LYS A 33 9.06 6.28 23.95
CA LYS A 33 10.00 5.79 24.96
C LYS A 33 10.11 4.28 24.85
N SER A 34 11.15 3.72 25.44
CA SER A 34 11.38 2.26 25.51
C SER A 34 10.15 1.51 26.07
N GLU A 35 9.44 2.12 27.02
CA GLU A 35 8.21 1.56 27.58
C GLU A 35 7.12 1.29 26.51
N HIS A 36 6.95 2.20 25.53
CA HIS A 36 6.00 1.99 24.44
C HIS A 36 6.36 0.77 23.58
N ALA A 37 7.66 0.59 23.31
CA ALA A 37 8.16 -0.57 22.57
C ALA A 37 7.95 -1.87 23.36
N LEU A 38 8.24 -1.88 24.66
CA LEU A 38 8.03 -3.02 25.54
C LEU A 38 6.55 -3.39 25.66
N ASN A 39 5.66 -2.40 25.78
CA ASN A 39 4.22 -2.62 25.80
C ASN A 39 3.73 -3.20 24.47
N PHE A 40 4.26 -2.72 23.34
CA PHE A 40 3.91 -3.27 22.03
C PHE A 40 4.37 -4.72 21.89
N THR A 41 5.61 -5.04 22.22
CA THR A 41 6.16 -6.40 22.13
C THR A 41 5.43 -7.35 23.08
N SER A 42 5.17 -6.94 24.32
CA SER A 42 4.45 -7.75 25.30
C SER A 42 3.02 -8.08 24.85
N ARG A 43 2.38 -7.19 24.09
CA ARG A 43 1.03 -7.37 23.57
C ARG A 43 0.98 -8.24 22.32
N PHE A 44 1.91 -8.06 21.38
CA PHE A 44 1.83 -8.64 20.03
C PHE A 44 2.81 -9.77 19.74
N TYR A 45 3.94 -9.87 20.49
CA TYR A 45 4.91 -10.94 20.30
C TYR A 45 4.49 -12.16 21.12
N LYS A 46 3.51 -12.89 20.56
CA LYS A 46 2.96 -14.12 21.12
C LYS A 46 3.26 -15.28 20.17
N ALA A 47 3.43 -16.48 20.68
CA ALA A 47 3.75 -17.66 19.87
C ALA A 47 2.73 -17.88 18.73
N THR A 48 1.45 -17.58 18.97
CA THR A 48 0.39 -17.69 17.95
C THR A 48 0.41 -16.59 16.88
N ASN A 49 1.24 -15.56 17.04
CA ASN A 49 1.34 -14.41 16.13
C ASN A 49 2.72 -14.30 15.47
N MET A 50 3.55 -15.33 15.57
CA MET A 50 4.91 -15.34 15.04
C MET A 50 5.07 -16.50 14.06
N ILE A 51 5.78 -16.23 12.96
CA ILE A 51 6.16 -17.22 11.95
C ILE A 51 7.67 -17.09 11.75
N PHE A 52 8.39 -18.20 11.87
CA PHE A 52 9.80 -18.28 11.54
C PHE A 52 9.95 -18.88 10.13
N PHE A 53 10.56 -18.12 9.23
CA PHE A 53 10.92 -18.58 7.90
C PHE A 53 12.43 -18.58 7.75
N ILE A 54 13.02 -19.73 7.41
CA ILE A 54 14.45 -19.90 7.21
C ILE A 54 14.70 -20.63 5.91
N GLN A 55 15.53 -20.04 5.05
CA GLN A 55 15.96 -20.63 3.79
C GLN A 55 17.48 -20.71 3.74
N GLY A 56 18.02 -21.89 3.41
CA GLY A 56 19.47 -22.09 3.31
C GLY A 56 19.85 -23.56 3.37
N ASN A 57 21.15 -23.85 3.24
CA ASN A 57 21.69 -25.19 3.46
C ASN A 57 21.92 -25.43 4.94
N ILE A 58 20.86 -25.73 5.67
CA ILE A 58 20.85 -25.83 7.14
C ILE A 58 20.12 -27.10 7.55
N ASP A 59 20.63 -27.77 8.59
CA ASP A 59 19.95 -28.91 9.21
C ASP A 59 18.65 -28.47 9.88
N PHE A 60 17.51 -28.97 9.39
CA PHE A 60 16.20 -28.60 9.88
C PHE A 60 15.99 -28.89 11.37
N LYS A 61 16.51 -30.03 11.87
CA LYS A 61 16.41 -30.37 13.31
C LYS A 61 17.19 -29.42 14.19
N LYS A 62 18.35 -28.94 13.71
CA LYS A 62 19.15 -27.94 14.41
C LYS A 62 18.43 -26.59 14.49
N VAL A 63 17.76 -26.20 13.39
CA VAL A 63 16.93 -24.97 13.35
C VAL A 63 15.81 -25.04 14.38
N ILE A 64 15.02 -26.13 14.38
CA ILE A 64 13.93 -26.31 15.34
C ILE A 64 14.42 -26.18 16.77
N ARG A 65 15.45 -26.96 17.16
CA ARG A 65 16.02 -26.90 18.51
C ARG A 65 16.47 -25.50 18.89
N THR A 66 17.05 -24.78 17.94
CA THR A 66 17.51 -23.41 18.20
C THR A 66 16.34 -22.45 18.44
N ILE A 67 15.29 -22.55 17.60
CA ILE A 67 14.08 -21.74 17.75
C ILE A 67 13.40 -22.07 19.08
N GLU A 68 13.16 -23.32 19.39
CA GLU A 68 12.55 -23.77 20.65
C GLU A 68 13.32 -23.21 21.86
N LYS A 69 14.65 -23.28 21.81
CA LYS A 69 15.51 -22.75 22.90
C LYS A 69 15.39 -21.25 23.10
N VAL A 70 15.32 -20.44 22.02
CA VAL A 70 15.29 -18.98 22.11
C VAL A 70 13.89 -18.41 22.26
N THR A 71 12.85 -19.23 22.08
CA THR A 71 11.45 -18.83 22.20
C THR A 71 10.75 -19.35 23.44
N THR A 72 11.49 -20.01 24.35
CA THR A 72 10.93 -20.62 25.57
C THR A 72 10.12 -19.63 26.41
N ASP A 73 10.55 -18.39 26.48
CA ASP A 73 9.92 -17.34 27.28
C ASP A 73 8.80 -16.58 26.56
N ILE A 74 8.52 -16.94 25.29
CA ILE A 74 7.44 -16.29 24.53
C ILE A 74 6.10 -16.88 24.97
N PRO A 75 5.18 -16.06 25.51
CA PRO A 75 3.92 -16.58 26.00
C PRO A 75 3.04 -17.13 24.88
N PHE A 76 2.50 -18.33 25.11
CA PHE A 76 1.50 -18.95 24.26
C PHE A 76 0.12 -18.39 24.62
N SER A 77 -0.24 -17.30 23.96
CA SER A 77 -1.58 -16.71 24.13
C SER A 77 -2.07 -16.18 22.78
N ILE A 78 -3.39 -16.13 22.63
CA ILE A 78 -4.03 -15.59 21.43
C ILE A 78 -4.00 -14.06 21.51
N THR A 79 -3.53 -13.43 20.45
CA THR A 79 -3.64 -11.99 20.30
C THR A 79 -4.98 -11.69 19.62
N GLU A 80 -5.91 -11.12 20.35
CA GLU A 80 -7.15 -10.62 19.74
C GLU A 80 -6.83 -9.42 18.87
N ARG A 81 -7.07 -9.58 17.58
CA ARG A 81 -6.99 -8.49 16.59
C ARG A 81 -8.42 -8.09 16.25
N GLN A 82 -8.87 -6.99 16.79
CA GLN A 82 -10.08 -6.35 16.29
C GLN A 82 -9.73 -5.60 15.01
N ARG A 83 -10.14 -6.13 13.87
CA ARG A 83 -10.09 -5.41 12.60
C ARG A 83 -11.37 -4.63 12.47
N THR A 84 -11.23 -3.34 12.21
CA THR A 84 -12.36 -2.47 11.89
C THR A 84 -12.42 -2.38 10.37
N GLU A 85 -13.53 -2.76 9.76
CA GLU A 85 -13.72 -2.56 8.32
C GLU A 85 -13.71 -1.06 8.01
N PRO A 86 -13.05 -0.65 6.91
CA PRO A 86 -13.07 0.74 6.52
C PRO A 86 -14.49 1.21 6.21
N PHE A 87 -14.92 2.31 6.79
CA PHE A 87 -16.22 2.92 6.51
C PHE A 87 -16.39 3.25 5.01
N LEU A 88 -17.64 3.49 4.62
CA LEU A 88 -17.96 3.95 3.28
C LEU A 88 -17.09 5.19 2.95
N TYR A 89 -16.36 5.13 1.84
CA TYR A 89 -15.57 6.26 1.42
C TYR A 89 -16.36 7.17 0.48
N ILE A 90 -16.13 8.47 0.61
CA ILE A 90 -16.72 9.48 -0.27
C ILE A 90 -15.61 9.97 -1.20
N PRO A 91 -15.79 9.92 -2.53
CA PRO A 91 -14.82 10.44 -3.49
C PRO A 91 -14.43 11.88 -3.18
N LYS A 92 -13.14 12.16 -3.19
CA LYS A 92 -12.57 13.49 -2.94
C LYS A 92 -11.44 13.76 -3.91
N THR A 93 -11.21 15.04 -4.17
CA THR A 93 -10.03 15.52 -4.88
C THR A 93 -9.20 16.38 -3.91
N LEU A 94 -7.90 16.16 -3.91
CA LEU A 94 -6.94 16.96 -3.16
C LEU A 94 -5.86 17.46 -4.13
N THR A 95 -5.61 18.74 -4.11
CA THR A 95 -4.51 19.36 -4.85
C THR A 95 -3.58 20.04 -3.86
N LEU A 96 -2.30 19.67 -3.88
CA LEU A 96 -1.25 20.24 -3.04
C LEU A 96 -0.19 20.90 -3.93
N ASN A 97 0.05 22.18 -3.69
CA ASN A 97 1.15 22.89 -4.33
C ASN A 97 2.41 22.75 -3.47
N LYS A 98 3.44 22.08 -4.03
CA LYS A 98 4.73 21.83 -3.33
C LYS A 98 5.92 22.42 -4.09
N GLU A 99 5.71 23.34 -5.01
CA GLU A 99 6.76 24.01 -5.81
C GLU A 99 7.74 23.01 -6.46
N THR A 100 7.21 21.89 -6.97
CA THR A 100 7.98 20.88 -7.69
C THR A 100 7.94 21.15 -9.19
N HIS A 101 9.00 20.75 -9.89
CA HIS A 101 9.05 20.85 -11.36
C HIS A 101 8.07 19.93 -12.07
N GLN A 102 7.67 18.84 -11.41
CA GLN A 102 6.74 17.86 -11.95
C GLN A 102 5.44 17.84 -11.15
N ALA A 103 4.33 17.67 -11.85
CA ALA A 103 3.05 17.28 -11.25
C ALA A 103 3.00 15.75 -11.10
N HIS A 104 2.66 15.31 -9.90
CA HIS A 104 2.38 13.92 -9.60
C HIS A 104 0.89 13.76 -9.40
N VAL A 105 0.28 12.80 -10.09
CA VAL A 105 -1.16 12.57 -10.06
C VAL A 105 -1.45 11.14 -9.66
N MET A 106 -2.40 10.96 -8.74
CA MET A 106 -2.98 9.66 -8.43
C MET A 106 -4.49 9.70 -8.61
N ILE A 107 -5.03 8.71 -9.33
CA ILE A 107 -6.46 8.52 -9.55
C ILE A 107 -6.78 7.10 -9.12
N GLY A 108 -7.81 6.92 -8.29
CA GLY A 108 -8.16 5.58 -7.88
C GLY A 108 -9.37 5.50 -6.98
N SER A 109 -9.61 4.31 -6.50
CA SER A 109 -10.75 3.98 -5.64
C SER A 109 -10.42 2.80 -4.75
N ARG A 110 -11.34 2.48 -3.82
CA ARG A 110 -11.28 1.19 -3.14
C ARG A 110 -11.45 0.07 -4.15
N GLY A 111 -10.60 -0.95 -4.00
CA GLY A 111 -10.65 -2.18 -4.78
C GLY A 111 -11.28 -3.33 -3.99
N TYR A 112 -11.18 -4.52 -4.54
CA TYR A 112 -11.68 -5.73 -3.91
C TYR A 112 -10.69 -6.29 -2.89
N ASN A 113 -11.20 -6.87 -1.81
CA ASN A 113 -10.39 -7.59 -0.84
C ASN A 113 -9.82 -8.90 -1.42
N ALA A 114 -8.88 -9.52 -0.69
CA ALA A 114 -8.14 -10.70 -1.14
C ALA A 114 -9.02 -11.94 -1.43
N TYR A 115 -10.21 -12.01 -0.83
CA TYR A 115 -11.13 -13.15 -0.95
C TYR A 115 -12.27 -12.92 -1.94
N ASN A 116 -12.38 -11.71 -2.49
CA ASN A 116 -13.45 -11.38 -3.43
C ASN A 116 -13.21 -12.02 -4.80
N GLU A 117 -14.19 -12.69 -5.35
CA GLU A 117 -14.12 -13.37 -6.66
C GLU A 117 -13.82 -12.39 -7.81
N LYS A 118 -14.29 -11.15 -7.73
CA LYS A 118 -14.06 -10.11 -8.73
C LYS A 118 -12.63 -9.56 -8.73
N ARG A 119 -11.82 -9.89 -7.72
CA ARG A 119 -10.43 -9.44 -7.62
C ARG A 119 -9.60 -9.82 -8.84
N THR A 120 -9.78 -11.02 -9.35
CA THR A 120 -9.04 -11.50 -10.53
C THR A 120 -9.35 -10.68 -11.77
N GLY A 121 -10.62 -10.30 -11.98
CA GLY A 121 -11.02 -9.40 -13.06
C GLY A 121 -10.39 -8.00 -12.94
N LEU A 122 -10.36 -7.46 -11.72
CA LEU A 122 -9.72 -6.18 -11.46
C LEU A 122 -8.19 -6.25 -11.64
N TYR A 123 -7.56 -7.37 -11.29
CA TYR A 123 -6.14 -7.61 -11.55
C TYR A 123 -5.82 -7.64 -13.05
N LEU A 124 -6.66 -8.30 -13.84
CA LEU A 124 -6.53 -8.31 -15.30
C LEU A 124 -6.70 -6.90 -15.88
N LEU A 125 -7.69 -6.14 -15.42
CA LEU A 125 -7.89 -4.74 -15.80
C LEU A 125 -6.68 -3.87 -15.44
N ASN A 126 -6.14 -4.03 -14.24
CA ASN A 126 -4.93 -3.35 -13.80
C ASN A 126 -3.76 -3.59 -14.76
N ASN A 127 -3.51 -4.84 -15.13
CA ASN A 127 -2.43 -5.18 -16.06
C ASN A 127 -2.68 -4.61 -17.47
N LEU A 128 -3.91 -4.65 -17.94
CA LEU A 128 -4.29 -4.09 -19.23
C LEU A 128 -4.09 -2.58 -19.29
N LEU A 129 -4.47 -1.87 -18.23
CA LEU A 129 -4.38 -0.40 -18.17
C LEU A 129 -2.95 0.09 -17.98
N GLY A 130 -2.26 -0.37 -16.96
CA GLY A 130 -0.95 0.16 -16.56
C GLY A 130 -0.04 -0.86 -15.91
N GLY A 131 -0.12 -2.14 -16.30
CA GLY A 131 0.82 -3.17 -15.88
C GLY A 131 2.25 -2.91 -16.38
N PRO A 132 3.22 -3.75 -15.97
CA PRO A 132 4.65 -3.50 -16.22
C PRO A 132 5.07 -3.55 -17.69
N GLY A 133 4.18 -3.98 -18.58
CA GLY A 133 4.45 -4.04 -20.01
C GLY A 133 4.36 -2.67 -20.69
N MET A 134 5.30 -2.35 -21.55
CA MET A 134 5.29 -1.10 -22.34
C MET A 134 4.07 -1.00 -23.28
N ASN A 135 3.41 -2.10 -23.55
CA ASN A 135 2.20 -2.21 -24.38
C ASN A 135 0.89 -2.00 -23.58
N SER A 136 0.96 -1.70 -22.29
CA SER A 136 -0.23 -1.36 -21.51
C SER A 136 -0.89 -0.09 -22.08
N ARG A 137 -2.24 -0.03 -21.98
CA ARG A 137 -3.04 1.02 -22.67
C ARG A 137 -2.63 2.43 -22.27
N LEU A 138 -2.42 2.68 -20.98
CA LEU A 138 -2.00 3.99 -20.49
C LEU A 138 -0.59 4.35 -20.96
N ASN A 139 0.33 3.40 -20.93
CA ASN A 139 1.69 3.62 -21.42
C ASN A 139 1.68 4.01 -22.91
N VAL A 140 0.98 3.24 -23.73
CA VAL A 140 0.82 3.55 -25.16
C VAL A 140 0.13 4.89 -25.38
N SER A 141 -0.95 5.16 -24.62
CA SER A 141 -1.78 6.36 -24.81
C SER A 141 -1.09 7.66 -24.35
N LEU A 142 -0.49 7.66 -23.17
CA LEU A 142 0.05 8.86 -22.55
C LEU A 142 1.54 9.06 -22.87
N ARG A 143 2.32 7.97 -22.83
CA ARG A 143 3.77 8.04 -23.00
C ARG A 143 4.20 7.86 -24.45
N GLU A 144 3.95 6.71 -25.06
CA GLU A 144 4.50 6.37 -26.38
C GLU A 144 3.95 7.23 -27.51
N ARG A 145 2.64 7.46 -27.53
CA ARG A 145 2.00 8.25 -28.60
C ARG A 145 2.08 9.75 -28.40
N ARG A 146 2.16 10.23 -27.17
CA ARG A 146 2.00 11.66 -26.86
C ARG A 146 3.16 12.27 -26.07
N GLY A 147 3.99 11.47 -25.45
CA GLY A 147 5.13 11.95 -24.65
C GLY A 147 4.73 12.83 -23.46
N LEU A 148 3.50 12.68 -22.93
CA LEU A 148 2.95 13.56 -21.88
C LEU A 148 3.38 13.18 -20.48
N VAL A 149 3.83 11.94 -20.27
CA VAL A 149 4.18 11.43 -18.94
C VAL A 149 5.57 10.81 -18.94
N TYR A 150 6.27 10.95 -17.84
CA TYR A 150 7.56 10.30 -17.61
C TYR A 150 7.40 8.82 -17.28
N ASN A 151 6.43 8.53 -16.46
CA ASN A 151 6.00 7.17 -16.12
C ASN A 151 4.49 7.14 -15.88
N VAL A 152 3.89 6.00 -16.12
CA VAL A 152 2.49 5.72 -15.78
C VAL A 152 2.36 4.27 -15.38
N GLU A 153 1.69 4.02 -14.28
CA GLU A 153 1.46 2.68 -13.75
C GLU A 153 0.09 2.56 -13.11
N ALA A 154 -0.47 1.37 -13.17
CA ALA A 154 -1.67 1.00 -12.42
C ALA A 154 -1.29 -0.03 -11.36
N ASN A 155 -1.72 0.20 -10.14
CA ASN A 155 -1.43 -0.63 -8.97
C ASN A 155 -2.71 -1.12 -8.31
N LEU A 156 -2.70 -2.39 -7.93
CA LEU A 156 -3.76 -3.04 -7.18
C LEU A 156 -3.20 -3.66 -5.91
N THR A 157 -3.64 -3.16 -4.77
CA THR A 157 -3.35 -3.76 -3.47
C THR A 157 -4.62 -4.37 -2.90
N SER A 158 -4.59 -5.66 -2.55
CA SER A 158 -5.71 -6.35 -1.92
C SER A 158 -5.34 -6.73 -0.49
N TYR A 159 -6.02 -6.12 0.47
CA TYR A 159 -5.99 -6.49 1.88
C TYR A 159 -7.01 -7.60 2.18
N THR A 160 -7.03 -8.14 3.38
CA THR A 160 -7.99 -9.17 3.79
C THR A 160 -9.44 -8.67 3.90
N ASP A 161 -9.62 -7.39 4.12
CA ASP A 161 -10.90 -6.71 4.42
C ASP A 161 -11.28 -5.64 3.38
N THR A 162 -10.32 -5.18 2.58
CA THR A 162 -10.54 -4.15 1.56
C THR A 162 -9.50 -4.27 0.44
N GLY A 163 -9.45 -3.31 -0.46
CA GLY A 163 -8.41 -3.15 -1.47
C GLY A 163 -8.29 -1.70 -1.94
N VAL A 164 -7.25 -1.43 -2.70
CA VAL A 164 -7.00 -0.15 -3.37
C VAL A 164 -6.62 -0.44 -4.81
N PHE A 165 -7.28 0.24 -5.72
CA PHE A 165 -6.88 0.33 -7.12
C PHE A 165 -6.50 1.78 -7.42
N CYS A 166 -5.31 2.00 -7.96
CA CYS A 166 -4.88 3.34 -8.33
C CYS A 166 -4.05 3.36 -9.60
N ILE A 167 -4.09 4.49 -10.27
CA ILE A 167 -3.24 4.85 -11.40
C ILE A 167 -2.41 6.04 -10.96
N TYR A 168 -1.11 5.93 -11.12
CA TYR A 168 -0.15 6.99 -10.84
C TYR A 168 0.55 7.40 -12.13
N PHE A 169 0.79 8.69 -12.31
CA PHE A 169 1.66 9.22 -13.35
C PHE A 169 2.36 10.52 -12.94
N GLY A 170 3.54 10.75 -13.53
CA GLY A 170 4.28 11.99 -13.44
C GLY A 170 4.28 12.72 -14.78
N THR A 171 3.96 14.01 -14.78
CA THR A 171 3.82 14.84 -15.96
C THR A 171 4.26 16.28 -15.70
N ASP A 172 4.32 17.10 -16.73
CA ASP A 172 4.45 18.54 -16.56
C ASP A 172 3.16 19.13 -16.00
N PRO A 173 3.22 20.16 -15.12
CA PRO A 173 2.03 20.73 -14.49
C PRO A 173 0.93 21.17 -15.47
N GLU A 174 1.31 21.69 -16.63
CA GLU A 174 0.40 22.17 -17.68
C GLU A 174 -0.35 21.05 -18.40
N ASP A 175 0.20 19.82 -18.40
CA ASP A 175 -0.41 18.65 -19.03
C ASP A 175 -1.24 17.78 -18.07
N ALA A 176 -1.28 18.09 -16.77
CA ALA A 176 -1.93 17.26 -15.76
C ALA A 176 -3.40 16.99 -16.06
N ASP A 177 -4.19 18.03 -16.33
CA ASP A 177 -5.63 17.90 -16.62
C ASP A 177 -5.90 17.11 -17.91
N ARG A 178 -5.06 17.32 -18.93
CA ARG A 178 -5.13 16.56 -20.18
C ARG A 178 -4.84 15.08 -19.95
N CYS A 179 -3.84 14.76 -19.15
CA CYS A 179 -3.53 13.37 -18.79
C CYS A 179 -4.65 12.72 -17.99
N ILE A 180 -5.26 13.43 -17.02
CA ILE A 180 -6.45 12.96 -16.28
C ILE A 180 -7.59 12.60 -17.25
N GLY A 181 -7.89 13.48 -18.21
CA GLY A 181 -8.89 13.22 -19.23
C GLY A 181 -8.60 11.99 -20.09
N LEU A 182 -7.34 11.75 -20.44
CA LEU A 182 -6.93 10.56 -21.19
C LEU A 182 -7.03 9.29 -20.36
N VAL A 183 -6.68 9.31 -19.07
CA VAL A 183 -6.84 8.18 -18.16
C VAL A 183 -8.31 7.76 -18.07
N HIS A 184 -9.21 8.73 -17.91
CA HIS A 184 -10.66 8.44 -17.88
C HIS A 184 -11.19 7.87 -19.21
N LYS A 185 -10.62 8.27 -20.32
CA LYS A 185 -11.00 7.76 -21.63
C LYS A 185 -10.58 6.31 -21.84
N GLU A 186 -9.42 5.92 -21.36
CA GLU A 186 -8.90 4.53 -21.47
C GLU A 186 -9.68 3.55 -20.59
#